data_bbe3d61a86a4917ae9ecb94ca6b11cb9
#
_entry.id   bbe3d61a86a4917ae9ecb94ca6b11cb9
#
_cell.length_a   1.000
_cell.length_b   1.000
_cell.length_c   1.000
_cell.angle_alpha   90.00
_cell.angle_beta   90.00
_cell.angle_gamma   90.00
#
_symmetry.space_group_name_H-M   'P 1'
#
loop_
_entity.id
_entity.type
_entity.pdbx_description
1 polymer ?
#
loop_
_entity_poly.entity_id
_entity_poly.type
_entity_poly.pdbx_seq_one_letter_code
_entity_poly.pdbx_strand_id
1 'polypeptide(L)'
;MKNNWTEQDLRLLARQAEDVFEDVGLTKLPAQQPASHEEDGMHLDYQLRGGQVQCVLRRFFQTPEGTWELRMTAPLAGSVLPEDRMGARERELCREALNHDFVTGVYNRRYCETVFCTQLDTWADEHRGAALALVELDGYAGQPVPEQLACFVANQWKKLYDTPGVQVVCRVEEHRFLIGCADKTCAQLQQELCAAYAAMPHECVLCGGMLRRLPFTLTAACAGTEEIRGKNWAALYGLCVRRLEAALAAGGDQVYQGE
;
A
#
# COMPACT_ATOMS: atom_id res chain seq x y z
N MET A 1 28.21 -10.59 -8.77
CA MET A 1 29.53 -10.09 -8.27
C MET A 1 29.25 -9.50 -6.90
N LYS A 2 29.79 -10.09 -5.81
CA LYS A 2 29.72 -9.43 -4.49
C LYS A 2 30.68 -8.24 -4.53
N ASN A 3 30.14 -7.04 -4.50
CA ASN A 3 30.94 -5.83 -4.36
C ASN A 3 31.52 -5.82 -2.93
N ASN A 4 32.80 -6.00 -2.79
CA ASN A 4 33.50 -5.89 -1.50
C ASN A 4 33.70 -4.40 -1.16
N TRP A 5 32.64 -3.73 -0.70
CA TRP A 5 32.74 -2.37 -0.21
C TRP A 5 33.61 -2.28 1.04
N THR A 6 34.45 -1.27 1.11
CA THR A 6 35.19 -0.90 2.33
C THR A 6 34.55 0.34 2.96
N GLU A 7 34.83 0.59 4.23
CA GLU A 7 34.40 1.82 4.90
C GLU A 7 34.86 3.07 4.15
N GLN A 8 36.08 3.01 3.58
CA GLN A 8 36.65 4.13 2.84
C GLN A 8 35.88 4.41 1.55
N ASP A 9 35.43 3.38 0.84
CA ASP A 9 34.56 3.52 -0.35
C ASP A 9 33.23 4.13 0.01
N LEU A 10 32.64 3.73 1.13
CA LEU A 10 31.37 4.27 1.60
C LEU A 10 31.47 5.74 2.03
N ARG A 11 32.58 6.12 2.67
CA ARG A 11 32.84 7.53 3.02
C ARG A 11 33.04 8.39 1.78
N LEU A 12 33.68 7.87 0.74
CA LEU A 12 33.82 8.56 -0.54
C LEU A 12 32.45 8.73 -1.22
N LEU A 13 31.65 7.67 -1.25
CA LEU A 13 30.28 7.69 -1.81
C LEU A 13 29.40 8.70 -1.06
N ALA A 14 29.46 8.75 0.27
CA ALA A 14 28.73 9.71 1.07
C ALA A 14 29.12 11.16 0.71
N ARG A 15 30.40 11.46 0.60
CA ARG A 15 30.88 12.80 0.18
C ARG A 15 30.40 13.18 -1.21
N GLN A 16 30.40 12.27 -2.16
CA GLN A 16 29.85 12.54 -3.51
C GLN A 16 28.35 12.79 -3.49
N ALA A 17 27.64 12.13 -2.56
CA ALA A 17 26.21 12.35 -2.40
C ALA A 17 25.87 13.72 -1.78
N GLU A 18 26.77 14.32 -0.98
CA GLU A 18 26.60 15.67 -0.41
C GLU A 18 26.46 16.76 -1.47
N ASP A 19 26.97 16.53 -2.68
CA ASP A 19 26.80 17.48 -3.81
C ASP A 19 25.39 17.48 -4.39
N VAL A 20 24.58 16.47 -4.09
CA VAL A 20 23.25 16.24 -4.68
C VAL A 20 22.12 16.28 -3.64
N PHE A 21 22.41 15.85 -2.42
CA PHE A 21 21.43 15.70 -1.35
C PHE A 21 21.68 16.73 -0.23
N GLU A 22 20.62 17.23 0.39
CA GLU A 22 20.72 18.24 1.47
C GLU A 22 21.32 17.69 2.77
N ASP A 23 21.09 16.41 3.05
CA ASP A 23 21.58 15.75 4.25
C ASP A 23 22.01 14.33 3.89
N VAL A 24 23.26 14.00 4.16
CA VAL A 24 23.85 12.69 3.90
C VAL A 24 24.43 12.14 5.18
N GLY A 25 23.93 11.02 5.63
CA GLY A 25 24.43 10.31 6.82
C GLY A 25 24.96 8.93 6.47
N LEU A 26 26.14 8.59 6.97
CA LEU A 26 26.69 7.25 6.92
C LEU A 26 26.82 6.71 8.35
N THR A 27 26.07 5.65 8.64
CA THR A 27 25.97 5.09 10.00
C THR A 27 26.26 3.59 10.00
N LYS A 28 27.14 3.14 10.89
CA LYS A 28 27.35 1.72 11.14
C LYS A 28 26.23 1.18 12.05
N LEU A 29 25.55 0.14 11.58
CA LEU A 29 24.47 -0.46 12.34
C LEU A 29 25.01 -1.42 13.42
N PRO A 30 24.32 -1.51 14.58
CA PRO A 30 24.68 -2.47 15.61
C PRO A 30 24.52 -3.91 15.11
N ALA A 31 25.43 -4.79 15.50
CA ALA A 31 25.48 -6.20 15.05
C ALA A 31 24.25 -7.06 15.41
N GLN A 32 23.34 -6.55 16.25
CA GLN A 32 22.17 -7.25 16.75
C GLN A 32 20.86 -6.91 16.04
N GLN A 33 20.85 -5.99 15.09
CA GLN A 33 19.67 -5.81 14.24
C GLN A 33 19.75 -6.82 13.10
N PRO A 34 18.86 -7.84 13.06
CA PRO A 34 18.77 -8.68 11.88
C PRO A 34 18.40 -7.73 10.74
N ALA A 35 19.19 -7.76 9.68
CA ALA A 35 18.85 -7.08 8.45
C ALA A 35 17.57 -7.75 7.91
N SER A 36 16.41 -7.26 8.34
CA SER A 36 15.10 -7.59 7.74
C SER A 36 14.93 -6.93 6.38
N HIS A 37 16.02 -6.35 5.85
CA HIS A 37 16.05 -5.68 4.57
C HIS A 37 16.91 -6.49 3.62
N GLU A 38 16.32 -6.82 2.48
CA GLU A 38 17.00 -7.52 1.40
C GLU A 38 18.37 -6.92 1.12
N GLU A 39 19.37 -7.78 1.12
CA GLU A 39 20.74 -7.43 0.81
C GLU A 39 20.80 -6.70 -0.54
N ASP A 40 21.36 -5.49 -0.58
CA ASP A 40 21.57 -4.63 -1.77
C ASP A 40 20.36 -3.81 -2.27
N GLY A 41 19.27 -3.68 -1.53
CA GLY A 41 18.12 -2.84 -1.89
C GLY A 41 18.33 -1.34 -1.63
N MET A 42 17.81 -0.50 -2.53
CA MET A 42 17.61 0.92 -2.28
C MET A 42 16.19 1.11 -1.75
N HIS A 43 16.06 1.64 -0.54
CA HIS A 43 14.78 1.91 0.09
C HIS A 43 14.47 3.40 -0.01
N LEU A 44 13.25 3.70 -0.47
CA LEU A 44 12.76 5.06 -0.58
C LEU A 44 11.66 5.25 0.47
N ASP A 45 11.91 6.16 1.40
CA ASP A 45 10.94 6.59 2.41
C ASP A 45 10.59 8.06 2.23
N TYR A 46 9.44 8.47 2.74
CA TYR A 46 9.04 9.87 2.83
C TYR A 46 8.85 10.25 4.30
N GLN A 47 9.48 11.34 4.71
CA GLN A 47 9.37 11.85 6.08
C GLN A 47 8.87 13.29 6.07
N LEU A 48 7.99 13.62 7.02
CA LEU A 48 7.58 15.01 7.24
C LEU A 48 8.51 15.63 8.30
N ARG A 49 9.29 16.63 7.91
CA ARG A 49 10.18 17.35 8.81
C ARG A 49 9.95 18.86 8.67
N GLY A 50 9.55 19.52 9.74
CA GLY A 50 9.28 20.97 9.72
C GLY A 50 8.16 21.40 8.76
N GLY A 51 7.17 20.55 8.49
CA GLY A 51 6.08 20.82 7.53
C GLY A 51 6.45 20.55 6.06
N GLN A 52 7.67 20.06 5.79
CA GLN A 52 8.12 19.72 4.45
C GLN A 52 8.23 18.21 4.28
N VAL A 53 7.78 17.71 3.13
CA VAL A 53 7.97 16.31 2.76
C VAL A 53 9.40 16.16 2.23
N GLN A 54 10.17 15.30 2.88
CA GLN A 54 11.52 14.94 2.46
C GLN A 54 11.51 13.51 1.92
N CYS A 55 12.18 13.32 0.81
CA CYS A 55 12.51 12.02 0.26
C CYS A 55 13.75 11.51 0.98
N VAL A 56 13.67 10.33 1.58
CA VAL A 56 14.79 9.70 2.29
C VAL A 56 15.15 8.41 1.55
N LEU A 57 16.29 8.44 0.89
CA LEU A 57 16.88 7.26 0.27
C LEU A 57 17.79 6.58 1.29
N ARG A 58 17.58 5.28 1.51
CA ARG A 58 18.44 4.45 2.34
C ARG A 58 19.02 3.32 1.52
N ARG A 59 20.30 3.09 1.68
CA ARG A 59 20.99 1.94 1.08
C ARG A 59 21.87 1.27 2.13
N PHE A 60 21.75 -0.05 2.19
CA PHE A 60 22.52 -0.86 3.14
C PHE A 60 23.69 -1.52 2.40
N PHE A 61 24.85 -1.50 3.04
CA PHE A 61 26.08 -2.08 2.51
C PHE A 61 26.64 -3.08 3.51
N GLN A 62 26.98 -4.25 3.04
CA GLN A 62 27.73 -5.23 3.81
C GLN A 62 29.22 -5.03 3.57
N THR A 63 29.97 -4.80 4.65
CA THR A 63 31.42 -4.72 4.62
C THR A 63 32.02 -5.78 5.53
N PRO A 64 33.31 -6.09 5.44
CA PRO A 64 33.97 -6.98 6.40
C PRO A 64 33.85 -6.53 7.87
N GLU A 65 33.60 -5.25 8.08
CA GLU A 65 33.53 -4.60 9.39
C GLU A 65 32.09 -4.53 9.94
N GLY A 66 31.08 -4.93 9.16
CA GLY A 66 29.67 -4.93 9.52
C GLY A 66 28.76 -4.25 8.50
N THR A 67 27.51 -4.05 8.89
CA THR A 67 26.50 -3.42 8.04
C THR A 67 26.53 -1.89 8.20
N TRP A 68 26.51 -1.19 7.09
CA TRP A 68 26.43 0.27 7.05
C TRP A 68 25.17 0.73 6.34
N GLU A 69 24.56 1.77 6.86
CA GLU A 69 23.44 2.50 6.25
C GLU A 69 23.96 3.81 5.66
N LEU A 70 23.78 4.02 4.36
CA LEU A 70 23.90 5.33 3.71
C LEU A 70 22.50 5.90 3.58
N ARG A 71 22.25 6.99 4.29
CA ARG A 71 21.00 7.74 4.25
C ARG A 71 21.24 9.04 3.51
N MET A 72 20.41 9.31 2.51
CA MET A 72 20.44 10.53 1.71
C MET A 72 19.08 11.18 1.76
N THR A 73 19.01 12.45 2.09
CA THR A 73 17.76 13.19 2.21
C THR A 73 17.74 14.34 1.22
N ALA A 74 16.68 14.43 0.46
CA ALA A 74 16.42 15.57 -0.41
C ALA A 74 14.99 16.07 -0.18
N PRO A 75 14.76 17.38 -0.26
CA PRO A 75 13.39 17.89 -0.31
C PRO A 75 12.72 17.32 -1.56
N LEU A 76 11.49 16.87 -1.43
CA LEU A 76 10.72 16.50 -2.59
C LEU A 76 10.51 17.77 -3.42
N ALA A 77 10.92 17.75 -4.68
CA ALA A 77 10.77 18.91 -5.56
C ALA A 77 9.30 19.37 -5.54
N GLY A 78 9.04 20.60 -5.08
CA GLY A 78 7.70 21.09 -4.81
C GLY A 78 7.31 21.17 -3.32
N SER A 79 7.98 20.43 -2.42
CA SER A 79 7.74 20.54 -0.97
C SER A 79 8.47 21.72 -0.32
N VAL A 80 9.42 22.29 -1.02
CA VAL A 80 10.21 23.47 -0.59
C VAL A 80 9.49 24.79 -0.91
N LEU A 81 8.55 24.75 -1.84
CA LEU A 81 7.71 25.91 -2.10
C LEU A 81 6.60 25.94 -1.04
N PRO A 82 6.42 27.07 -0.33
CA PRO A 82 5.21 27.28 0.45
C PRO A 82 4.00 26.93 -0.40
N GLU A 83 2.96 26.32 0.21
CA GLU A 83 1.76 25.87 -0.53
C GLU A 83 1.18 26.95 -1.45
N ASP A 84 1.35 28.23 -1.07
CA ASP A 84 0.96 29.40 -1.81
C ASP A 84 1.78 29.62 -3.12
N ARG A 85 2.96 29.02 -3.24
CA ARG A 85 3.82 29.10 -4.43
C ARG A 85 3.75 27.89 -5.36
N MET A 86 3.15 26.81 -4.91
CA MET A 86 2.90 25.64 -5.77
C MET A 86 1.76 25.92 -6.74
N GLY A 87 1.97 25.68 -8.03
CA GLY A 87 0.89 25.70 -9.00
C GLY A 87 -0.19 24.66 -8.68
N ALA A 88 -1.44 24.90 -9.10
CA ALA A 88 -2.54 23.97 -8.83
C ALA A 88 -2.22 22.53 -9.33
N ARG A 89 -1.54 22.43 -10.47
CA ARG A 89 -1.12 21.16 -11.07
C ARG A 89 -0.06 20.43 -10.23
N GLU A 90 0.89 21.16 -9.65
CA GLU A 90 1.93 20.57 -8.81
C GLU A 90 1.35 20.06 -7.49
N ARG A 91 0.43 20.82 -6.90
CA ARG A 91 -0.31 20.37 -5.71
C ARG A 91 -1.11 19.10 -5.98
N GLU A 92 -1.75 19.00 -7.13
CA GLU A 92 -2.50 17.82 -7.55
C GLU A 92 -1.57 16.59 -7.71
N LEU A 93 -0.46 16.75 -8.43
CA LEU A 93 0.54 15.69 -8.61
C LEU A 93 1.12 15.20 -7.27
N CYS A 94 1.39 16.12 -6.34
CA CYS A 94 1.86 15.75 -5.00
C CYS A 94 0.78 15.00 -4.21
N ARG A 95 -0.49 15.42 -4.30
CA ARG A 95 -1.61 14.70 -3.67
C ARG A 95 -1.78 13.30 -4.24
N GLU A 96 -1.74 13.17 -5.56
CA GLU A 96 -1.82 11.88 -6.24
C GLU A 96 -0.68 10.95 -5.79
N ALA A 97 0.56 11.44 -5.80
CA ALA A 97 1.72 10.65 -5.36
C ALA A 97 1.63 10.21 -3.90
N LEU A 98 1.06 11.06 -3.01
CA LEU A 98 0.88 10.75 -1.59
C LEU A 98 -0.28 9.79 -1.30
N ASN A 99 -1.22 9.66 -2.23
CA ASN A 99 -2.45 8.90 -2.05
C ASN A 99 -2.43 7.51 -2.70
N HIS A 100 -1.44 7.22 -3.54
CA HIS A 100 -1.34 5.93 -4.22
C HIS A 100 -0.31 5.01 -3.54
N ASP A 101 -0.58 3.71 -3.61
CA ASP A 101 0.39 2.67 -3.30
C ASP A 101 1.42 2.60 -4.44
N PHE A 102 2.67 2.77 -4.09
CA PHE A 102 3.75 2.89 -5.07
C PHE A 102 3.97 1.62 -5.91
N VAL A 103 3.71 0.45 -5.31
CA VAL A 103 3.87 -0.84 -5.99
C VAL A 103 2.74 -1.12 -6.95
N THR A 104 1.51 -0.94 -6.50
CA THR A 104 0.31 -1.40 -7.22
C THR A 104 -0.40 -0.31 -8.01
N GLY A 105 -0.14 0.96 -7.70
CA GLY A 105 -0.79 2.10 -8.34
C GLY A 105 -2.28 2.29 -7.97
N VAL A 106 -2.84 1.48 -7.06
CA VAL A 106 -4.14 1.77 -6.45
C VAL A 106 -3.99 2.75 -5.29
N TYR A 107 -5.06 3.24 -4.71
CA TYR A 107 -4.95 4.09 -3.55
C TYR A 107 -4.30 3.36 -2.37
N ASN A 108 -3.62 4.11 -1.51
CA ASN A 108 -2.97 3.57 -0.33
C ASN A 108 -3.86 3.69 0.93
N ARG A 109 -3.40 3.15 2.05
CA ARG A 109 -4.08 3.23 3.35
C ARG A 109 -4.35 4.66 3.78
N ARG A 110 -3.42 5.58 3.55
CA ARG A 110 -3.59 6.99 3.90
C ARG A 110 -4.80 7.61 3.19
N TYR A 111 -4.93 7.38 1.89
CA TYR A 111 -6.11 7.83 1.14
C TYR A 111 -7.41 7.30 1.75
N CYS A 112 -7.41 6.02 2.09
CA CYS A 112 -8.56 5.37 2.72
C CYS A 112 -8.98 6.06 4.03
N GLU A 113 -8.01 6.36 4.90
CA GLU A 113 -8.23 6.94 6.23
C GLU A 113 -8.50 8.46 6.22
N THR A 114 -8.08 9.18 5.17
CA THR A 114 -8.20 10.66 5.14
C THR A 114 -9.18 11.19 4.10
N VAL A 115 -9.29 10.55 2.96
CA VAL A 115 -10.12 11.00 1.84
C VAL A 115 -11.37 10.16 1.71
N PHE A 116 -11.22 8.85 1.61
CA PHE A 116 -12.35 7.96 1.38
C PHE A 116 -13.32 7.92 2.57
N CYS A 117 -12.82 7.95 3.81
CA CYS A 117 -13.70 8.05 4.99
C CYS A 117 -14.59 9.30 4.95
N THR A 118 -14.06 10.46 4.53
CA THR A 118 -14.84 11.70 4.37
C THR A 118 -15.83 11.59 3.21
N GLN A 119 -15.45 10.92 2.13
CA GLN A 119 -16.36 10.68 1.01
C GLN A 119 -17.52 9.76 1.41
N LEU A 120 -17.27 8.76 2.24
CA LEU A 120 -18.30 7.89 2.79
C LEU A 120 -19.31 8.69 3.65
N ASP A 121 -18.83 9.62 4.48
CA ASP A 121 -19.68 10.50 5.26
C ASP A 121 -20.54 11.39 4.34
N THR A 122 -19.95 11.93 3.26
CA THR A 122 -20.68 12.69 2.25
C THR A 122 -21.79 11.85 1.60
N TRP A 123 -21.53 10.62 1.21
CA TRP A 123 -22.54 9.72 0.66
C TRP A 123 -23.67 9.45 1.67
N ALA A 124 -23.32 9.33 2.96
CA ALA A 124 -24.30 9.15 4.02
C ALA A 124 -25.23 10.38 4.18
N ASP A 125 -24.65 11.58 4.11
CA ASP A 125 -25.39 12.85 4.16
C ASP A 125 -26.31 13.03 2.95
N GLU A 126 -25.88 12.58 1.78
CA GLU A 126 -26.68 12.53 0.55
C GLU A 126 -27.72 11.39 0.55
N HIS A 127 -27.84 10.64 1.64
CA HIS A 127 -28.75 9.48 1.77
C HIS A 127 -28.43 8.35 0.77
N ARG A 128 -27.20 8.30 0.26
CA ARG A 128 -26.73 7.22 -0.59
C ARG A 128 -26.28 6.02 0.26
N GLY A 129 -26.60 4.84 -0.19
CA GLY A 129 -26.04 3.62 0.37
C GLY A 129 -24.57 3.46 -0.02
N ALA A 130 -23.80 2.76 0.80
CA ALA A 130 -22.43 2.40 0.45
C ALA A 130 -22.10 1.01 1.01
N ALA A 131 -21.27 0.28 0.28
CA ALA A 131 -20.75 -1.00 0.72
C ALA A 131 -19.21 -1.03 0.64
N LEU A 132 -18.61 -1.71 1.60
CA LEU A 132 -17.19 -1.98 1.66
C LEU A 132 -16.93 -3.48 1.55
N ALA A 133 -15.78 -3.81 0.97
CA ALA A 133 -15.21 -5.13 1.08
C ALA A 133 -13.74 -5.04 1.50
N LEU A 134 -13.32 -5.95 2.36
CA LEU A 134 -11.92 -6.25 2.60
C LEU A 134 -11.59 -7.56 1.90
N VAL A 135 -10.49 -7.57 1.17
CA VAL A 135 -9.96 -8.72 0.44
C VAL A 135 -8.55 -8.97 0.89
N GLU A 136 -8.28 -10.17 1.37
CA GLU A 136 -6.96 -10.60 1.84
C GLU A 136 -6.35 -11.64 0.90
N LEU A 137 -5.05 -11.51 0.64
CA LEU A 137 -4.23 -12.55 0.03
C LEU A 137 -3.90 -13.59 1.11
N ASP A 138 -4.45 -14.79 0.99
CA ASP A 138 -4.27 -15.85 1.98
C ASP A 138 -2.82 -16.29 2.08
N GLY A 139 -2.37 -16.55 3.32
CA GLY A 139 -1.02 -17.02 3.60
C GLY A 139 0.06 -15.95 3.66
N TYR A 140 -0.29 -14.67 3.46
CA TYR A 140 0.68 -13.56 3.50
C TYR A 140 0.57 -12.67 4.74
N ALA A 141 -0.29 -12.99 5.70
CA ALA A 141 -0.35 -12.24 6.96
C ALA A 141 1.02 -12.28 7.67
N GLY A 142 1.65 -11.10 7.84
CA GLY A 142 2.98 -10.99 8.45
C GLY A 142 4.15 -11.49 7.58
N GLN A 143 3.92 -11.74 6.30
CA GLN A 143 4.95 -12.10 5.34
C GLN A 143 4.96 -11.15 4.14
N PRO A 144 6.11 -10.91 3.48
CA PRO A 144 6.16 -10.05 2.31
C PRO A 144 5.39 -10.67 1.15
N VAL A 145 4.55 -9.86 0.50
CA VAL A 145 3.84 -10.24 -0.72
C VAL A 145 4.74 -9.96 -1.93
N PRO A 146 4.94 -10.92 -2.85
CA PRO A 146 5.64 -10.63 -4.10
C PRO A 146 4.98 -9.46 -4.85
N GLU A 147 5.75 -8.44 -5.21
CA GLU A 147 5.24 -7.22 -5.85
C GLU A 147 4.40 -7.54 -7.10
N GLN A 148 4.85 -8.48 -7.92
CA GLN A 148 4.11 -8.87 -9.13
C GLN A 148 2.74 -9.49 -8.80
N LEU A 149 2.63 -10.24 -7.70
CA LEU A 149 1.36 -10.77 -7.22
C LEU A 149 0.45 -9.64 -6.71
N ALA A 150 0.99 -8.73 -5.91
CA ALA A 150 0.23 -7.57 -5.43
C ALA A 150 -0.29 -6.72 -6.60
N CYS A 151 0.57 -6.43 -7.59
CA CYS A 151 0.18 -5.72 -8.82
C CYS A 151 -0.89 -6.48 -9.61
N PHE A 152 -0.74 -7.79 -9.74
CA PHE A 152 -1.71 -8.62 -10.46
C PHE A 152 -3.10 -8.52 -9.82
N VAL A 153 -3.20 -8.74 -8.51
CA VAL A 153 -4.46 -8.70 -7.76
C VAL A 153 -5.06 -7.29 -7.78
N ALA A 154 -4.25 -6.25 -7.53
CA ALA A 154 -4.70 -4.86 -7.60
C ALA A 154 -5.30 -4.53 -8.98
N ASN A 155 -4.66 -4.96 -10.06
CA ASN A 155 -5.14 -4.73 -11.42
C ASN A 155 -6.45 -5.47 -11.72
N GLN A 156 -6.69 -6.67 -11.14
CA GLN A 156 -7.99 -7.33 -11.28
C GLN A 156 -9.11 -6.51 -10.64
N TRP A 157 -8.90 -6.04 -9.41
CA TRP A 157 -9.88 -5.20 -8.72
C TRP A 157 -10.06 -3.84 -9.38
N LYS A 158 -8.98 -3.21 -9.82
CA LYS A 158 -9.04 -1.91 -10.51
C LYS A 158 -9.88 -1.98 -11.80
N LYS A 159 -9.78 -3.05 -12.57
CA LYS A 159 -10.60 -3.24 -13.78
C LYS A 159 -12.11 -3.25 -13.51
N LEU A 160 -12.51 -3.66 -12.31
CA LEU A 160 -13.92 -3.84 -11.93
C LEU A 160 -14.45 -2.65 -11.11
N TYR A 161 -13.58 -1.96 -10.36
CA TYR A 161 -13.95 -0.99 -9.33
C TYR A 161 -13.13 0.31 -9.41
N ASP A 162 -12.96 0.88 -10.60
CA ASP A 162 -12.19 2.11 -10.82
C ASP A 162 -13.06 3.24 -11.42
N THR A 163 -14.24 3.46 -10.85
CA THR A 163 -15.09 4.58 -11.25
C THR A 163 -14.90 5.72 -10.25
N PRO A 164 -14.22 6.82 -10.64
CA PRO A 164 -13.95 7.94 -9.75
C PRO A 164 -15.23 8.51 -9.10
N GLY A 165 -15.18 8.78 -7.81
CA GLY A 165 -16.30 9.34 -7.05
C GLY A 165 -17.44 8.37 -6.73
N VAL A 166 -17.38 7.12 -7.22
CA VAL A 166 -18.38 6.08 -7.00
C VAL A 166 -17.76 4.79 -6.45
N GLN A 167 -16.54 4.50 -6.87
CA GLN A 167 -15.82 3.29 -6.49
C GLN A 167 -14.38 3.63 -6.13
N VAL A 168 -13.81 2.85 -5.22
CA VAL A 168 -12.42 2.99 -4.79
C VAL A 168 -11.80 1.64 -4.55
N VAL A 169 -10.54 1.49 -4.95
CA VAL A 169 -9.68 0.36 -4.60
C VAL A 169 -8.45 0.89 -3.88
N CYS A 170 -8.24 0.41 -2.66
CA CYS A 170 -7.09 0.78 -1.84
C CYS A 170 -6.29 -0.46 -1.45
N ARG A 171 -4.96 -0.34 -1.36
CA ARG A 171 -4.12 -1.29 -0.65
C ARG A 171 -3.90 -0.78 0.77
N VAL A 172 -4.54 -1.44 1.75
CA VAL A 172 -4.52 -0.98 3.15
C VAL A 172 -3.42 -1.64 3.99
N GLU A 173 -2.99 -2.82 3.57
CA GLU A 173 -1.83 -3.56 4.11
C GLU A 173 -1.11 -4.26 2.95
N GLU A 174 0.09 -4.80 3.17
CA GLU A 174 0.84 -5.47 2.11
C GLU A 174 0.04 -6.56 1.40
N HIS A 175 -0.76 -7.30 2.15
CA HIS A 175 -1.56 -8.43 1.70
C HIS A 175 -3.06 -8.17 1.65
N ARG A 176 -3.52 -6.94 2.00
CA ARG A 176 -4.95 -6.63 2.13
C ARG A 176 -5.37 -5.44 1.30
N PHE A 177 -6.47 -5.62 0.59
CA PHE A 177 -7.10 -4.58 -0.23
C PHE A 177 -8.46 -4.21 0.35
N LEU A 178 -8.86 -2.97 0.11
CA LEU A 178 -10.20 -2.47 0.40
C LEU A 178 -10.85 -2.04 -0.91
N ILE A 179 -12.11 -2.42 -1.08
CA ILE A 179 -12.97 -1.99 -2.18
C ILE A 179 -14.14 -1.23 -1.56
N GLY A 180 -14.38 0.00 -2.00
CA GLY A 180 -15.51 0.81 -1.56
C GLY A 180 -16.40 1.16 -2.75
N CYS A 181 -17.72 1.07 -2.58
CA CYS A 181 -18.70 1.36 -3.61
C CYS A 181 -19.85 2.19 -3.06
N ALA A 182 -20.15 3.32 -3.75
CA ALA A 182 -21.40 4.04 -3.52
C ALA A 182 -22.57 3.33 -4.18
N ASP A 183 -23.76 3.61 -3.69
CA ASP A 183 -25.06 3.15 -4.24
C ASP A 183 -25.18 1.63 -4.35
N LYS A 184 -24.46 0.90 -3.47
CA LYS A 184 -24.54 -0.54 -3.36
C LYS A 184 -24.86 -0.98 -1.94
N THR A 185 -25.60 -2.08 -1.84
CA THR A 185 -25.77 -2.83 -0.59
C THR A 185 -24.67 -3.85 -0.40
N CYS A 186 -24.51 -4.34 0.83
CA CYS A 186 -23.61 -5.45 1.13
C CYS A 186 -23.86 -6.65 0.20
N ALA A 187 -25.13 -7.07 0.06
CA ALA A 187 -25.50 -8.21 -0.77
C ALA A 187 -25.13 -8.03 -2.25
N GLN A 188 -25.30 -6.83 -2.81
CA GLN A 188 -24.91 -6.53 -4.20
C GLN A 188 -23.39 -6.62 -4.39
N LEU A 189 -22.61 -5.99 -3.51
CA LEU A 189 -21.16 -6.03 -3.57
C LEU A 189 -20.65 -7.47 -3.38
N GLN A 190 -21.20 -8.22 -2.44
CA GLN A 190 -20.87 -9.62 -2.20
C GLN A 190 -21.11 -10.49 -3.43
N GLN A 191 -22.26 -10.35 -4.10
CA GLN A 191 -22.56 -11.08 -5.31
C GLN A 191 -21.56 -10.78 -6.43
N GLU A 192 -21.21 -9.51 -6.62
CA GLU A 192 -20.22 -9.09 -7.61
C GLU A 192 -18.82 -9.66 -7.29
N LEU A 193 -18.42 -9.64 -6.02
CA LEU A 193 -17.14 -10.21 -5.59
C LEU A 193 -17.08 -11.72 -5.80
N CYS A 194 -18.16 -12.44 -5.49
CA CYS A 194 -18.23 -13.88 -5.76
C CYS A 194 -18.06 -14.17 -7.27
N ALA A 195 -18.74 -13.42 -8.13
CA ALA A 195 -18.61 -13.55 -9.57
C ALA A 195 -17.20 -13.19 -10.08
N ALA A 196 -16.64 -12.10 -9.55
CA ALA A 196 -15.30 -11.64 -9.88
C ALA A 196 -14.23 -12.65 -9.46
N TYR A 197 -14.35 -13.19 -8.24
CA TYR A 197 -13.42 -14.19 -7.70
C TYR A 197 -13.48 -15.48 -8.51
N ALA A 198 -14.67 -15.97 -8.84
CA ALA A 198 -14.84 -17.18 -9.69
C ALA A 198 -14.27 -17.01 -11.11
N ALA A 199 -14.27 -15.79 -11.64
CA ALA A 199 -13.73 -15.47 -12.96
C ALA A 199 -12.23 -15.13 -12.95
N MET A 200 -11.63 -14.88 -11.80
CA MET A 200 -10.24 -14.48 -11.64
C MET A 200 -9.30 -15.68 -11.87
N PRO A 201 -8.19 -15.50 -12.60
CA PRO A 201 -7.13 -16.51 -12.60
C PRO A 201 -6.52 -16.65 -11.20
N HIS A 202 -6.47 -17.86 -10.66
CA HIS A 202 -5.90 -18.17 -9.34
C HIS A 202 -4.39 -18.47 -9.38
N GLU A 203 -3.72 -18.04 -10.44
CA GLU A 203 -2.28 -18.13 -10.63
C GLU A 203 -1.73 -16.82 -11.15
N CYS A 204 -0.63 -16.37 -10.56
CA CYS A 204 0.16 -15.24 -11.05
C CYS A 204 1.47 -15.76 -11.65
N VAL A 205 1.89 -15.19 -12.77
CA VAL A 205 3.19 -15.51 -13.39
C VAL A 205 4.23 -14.51 -12.89
N LEU A 206 5.18 -15.00 -12.13
CA LEU A 206 6.32 -14.21 -11.66
C LEU A 206 7.44 -14.24 -12.71
N CYS A 207 7.93 -13.06 -13.09
CA CYS A 207 9.03 -12.89 -14.04
C CYS A 207 10.30 -12.49 -13.28
N GLY A 208 11.14 -13.47 -12.95
CA GLY A 208 12.41 -13.23 -12.26
C GLY A 208 13.45 -14.24 -12.71
N GLY A 209 14.07 -14.01 -13.89
CA GLY A 209 15.09 -14.93 -14.47
C GLY A 209 14.53 -16.24 -15.01
N MET A 210 13.55 -16.85 -14.37
CA MET A 210 12.72 -17.94 -14.87
C MET A 210 11.24 -17.62 -14.64
N LEU A 211 10.37 -18.02 -15.56
CA LEU A 211 8.93 -17.92 -15.39
C LEU A 211 8.48 -18.90 -14.31
N ARG A 212 7.87 -18.41 -13.27
CA ARG A 212 7.31 -19.22 -12.18
C ARG A 212 5.82 -18.91 -12.04
N ARG A 213 4.98 -19.94 -12.06
CA ARG A 213 3.56 -19.81 -11.68
C ARG A 213 3.44 -19.86 -10.16
N LEU A 214 2.76 -18.88 -9.61
CA LEU A 214 2.47 -18.79 -8.19
C LEU A 214 0.96 -18.89 -8.00
N PRO A 215 0.45 -20.03 -7.48
CA PRO A 215 -0.94 -20.13 -7.09
C PRO A 215 -1.21 -19.24 -5.87
N PHE A 216 -2.39 -18.67 -5.79
CA PHE A 216 -2.84 -17.87 -4.66
C PHE A 216 -4.34 -18.03 -4.46
N THR A 217 -4.79 -17.76 -3.25
CA THR A 217 -6.19 -17.68 -2.87
C THR A 217 -6.49 -16.34 -2.22
N LEU A 218 -7.75 -15.97 -2.21
CA LEU A 218 -8.23 -14.72 -1.61
C LEU A 218 -9.40 -15.03 -0.69
N THR A 219 -9.39 -14.35 0.45
CA THR A 219 -10.55 -14.31 1.35
C THR A 219 -11.11 -12.91 1.35
N ALA A 220 -12.42 -12.78 1.18
CA ALA A 220 -13.09 -11.49 1.17
C ALA A 220 -14.29 -11.45 2.10
N ALA A 221 -14.58 -10.28 2.65
CA ALA A 221 -15.78 -10.02 3.42
C ALA A 221 -16.32 -8.63 3.12
N CYS A 222 -17.64 -8.51 3.12
CA CYS A 222 -18.37 -7.27 2.82
C CYS A 222 -19.17 -6.78 4.02
N ALA A 223 -19.43 -5.47 4.03
CA ALA A 223 -20.42 -4.82 4.90
C ALA A 223 -21.05 -3.65 4.17
N GLY A 224 -22.31 -3.36 4.47
CA GLY A 224 -23.06 -2.25 3.91
C GLY A 224 -23.52 -1.26 4.97
N THR A 225 -23.75 -0.01 4.57
CA THR A 225 -24.26 1.04 5.47
C THR A 225 -25.66 0.74 6.01
N GLU A 226 -26.41 -0.13 5.34
CA GLU A 226 -27.72 -0.62 5.81
C GLU A 226 -27.64 -1.52 7.05
N GLU A 227 -26.45 -2.10 7.32
CA GLU A 227 -26.23 -3.05 8.41
C GLU A 227 -25.72 -2.38 9.69
N ILE A 228 -25.35 -1.10 9.64
CA ILE A 228 -24.76 -0.39 10.76
C ILE A 228 -25.66 0.74 11.25
N ARG A 229 -25.62 0.98 12.57
CA ARG A 229 -26.24 2.17 13.18
C ARG A 229 -25.23 3.32 13.14
N GLY A 230 -25.66 4.49 12.62
CA GLY A 230 -24.85 5.71 12.66
C GLY A 230 -23.92 5.93 11.45
N LYS A 231 -24.00 5.12 10.42
CA LYS A 231 -23.36 5.32 9.09
C LYS A 231 -21.95 5.92 9.18
N ASN A 232 -21.10 5.41 10.06
CA ASN A 232 -19.75 5.90 10.19
C ASN A 232 -18.74 4.88 9.68
N TRP A 233 -17.60 5.40 9.17
CA TRP A 233 -16.49 4.62 8.66
C TRP A 233 -16.01 3.53 9.62
N ALA A 234 -15.77 3.88 10.90
CA ALA A 234 -15.20 2.94 11.86
C ALA A 234 -16.11 1.73 12.11
N ALA A 235 -17.44 1.94 12.19
CA ALA A 235 -18.39 0.86 12.37
C ALA A 235 -18.45 -0.06 11.15
N LEU A 236 -18.45 0.53 9.94
CA LEU A 236 -18.50 -0.22 8.68
C LEU A 236 -17.23 -1.03 8.46
N TYR A 237 -16.07 -0.39 8.60
CA TYR A 237 -14.78 -1.04 8.50
C TYR A 237 -14.61 -2.15 9.55
N GLY A 238 -14.99 -1.87 10.81
CA GLY A 238 -14.93 -2.86 11.89
C GLY A 238 -15.84 -4.07 11.66
N LEU A 239 -16.99 -3.90 10.98
CA LEU A 239 -17.84 -5.02 10.59
C LEU A 239 -17.17 -5.88 9.51
N CYS A 240 -16.57 -5.25 8.48
CA CYS A 240 -15.79 -5.96 7.46
C CYS A 240 -14.63 -6.76 8.08
N VAL A 241 -13.89 -6.17 9.02
CA VAL A 241 -12.76 -6.83 9.69
C VAL A 241 -13.22 -8.08 10.42
N ARG A 242 -14.25 -7.99 11.25
CA ARG A 242 -14.79 -9.15 11.98
C ARG A 242 -15.24 -10.29 11.06
N ARG A 243 -15.91 -9.93 9.96
CA ARG A 243 -16.35 -10.92 8.96
C ARG A 243 -15.18 -11.56 8.23
N LEU A 244 -14.17 -10.78 7.88
CA LEU A 244 -12.96 -11.28 7.26
C LEU A 244 -12.21 -12.25 8.18
N GLU A 245 -12.06 -11.89 9.46
CA GLU A 245 -11.44 -12.76 10.47
C GLU A 245 -12.22 -14.09 10.64
N ALA A 246 -13.57 -14.03 10.62
CA ALA A 246 -14.40 -15.22 10.67
C ALA A 246 -14.22 -16.11 9.42
N ALA A 247 -14.13 -15.51 8.24
CA ALA A 247 -13.90 -16.24 6.99
C ALA A 247 -12.51 -16.91 6.97
N LEU A 248 -11.48 -16.19 7.44
CA LEU A 248 -10.12 -16.73 7.57
C LEU A 248 -10.05 -17.87 8.58
N ALA A 249 -10.73 -17.74 9.73
CA ALA A 249 -10.83 -18.79 10.73
C ALA A 249 -11.59 -20.04 10.22
N ALA A 250 -12.49 -19.87 9.26
CA ALA A 250 -13.21 -20.96 8.59
C ALA A 250 -12.40 -21.66 7.48
N GLY A 251 -11.16 -21.22 7.24
CA GLY A 251 -10.23 -21.84 6.28
C GLY A 251 -9.81 -20.96 5.12
N GLY A 252 -10.36 -19.75 4.98
CA GLY A 252 -10.03 -18.83 3.88
C GLY A 252 -10.55 -19.29 2.51
N ASP A 253 -9.97 -18.77 1.42
CA ASP A 253 -10.31 -19.11 0.02
C ASP A 253 -11.80 -18.94 -0.31
N GLN A 254 -12.39 -17.85 0.14
CA GLN A 254 -13.83 -17.61 0.01
C GLN A 254 -14.23 -16.14 0.07
N VAL A 255 -15.39 -15.83 -0.49
CA VAL A 255 -16.12 -14.62 -0.16
C VAL A 255 -17.11 -14.96 0.96
N TYR A 256 -16.96 -14.32 2.13
CA TYR A 256 -17.79 -14.57 3.32
C TYR A 256 -19.26 -14.38 3.02
N GLN A 257 -20.08 -15.40 3.34
CA GLN A 257 -21.51 -15.41 3.10
C GLN A 257 -22.34 -15.56 4.41
N GLY A 258 -21.66 -15.45 5.56
CA GLY A 258 -22.33 -15.56 6.85
C GLY A 258 -23.11 -14.30 7.24
N GLU A 259 -24.09 -14.48 8.14
CA GLU A 259 -24.88 -13.41 8.75
C GLU A 259 -24.05 -12.48 9.65
#